data_6cccf511f8251af3cb1ada07791f700f
#
_entry.id   6cccf511f8251af3cb1ada07791f700f
#
_cell.length_a   1.000
_cell.length_b   1.000
_cell.length_c   1.000
_cell.angle_alpha   90.00
_cell.angle_beta   90.00
_cell.angle_gamma   90.00
#
_symmetry.space_group_name_H-M   'P 1'
#
loop_
_entity.id
_entity.type
_entity.pdbx_description
1 polymer ?
#
loop_
_entity_poly.entity_id
_entity_poly.type
_entity_poly.pdbx_seq_one_letter_code
_entity_poly.pdbx_strand_id
1 'polypeptide(L)' 'MRISYNKLWKMLIDKNMKKSDLKEKAGISSASLAKLGKGDNITTDVLLRICKAMNCHLEDIMETVED' A
#
# COMPACT_ATOMS: atom_id res chain seq x y z
N MET A 1 12.60 -9.52 11.34
CA MET A 1 11.28 -9.51 10.68
C MET A 1 10.86 -8.09 10.36
N ARG A 2 10.24 -7.86 9.23
CA ARG A 2 9.76 -6.55 8.82
C ARG A 2 8.51 -6.68 7.98
N ILE A 3 7.82 -5.56 7.76
CA ILE A 3 6.65 -5.52 6.88
C ILE A 3 7.11 -5.19 5.47
N SER A 4 6.52 -5.87 4.50
CA SER A 4 6.74 -5.60 3.07
C SER A 4 5.42 -5.24 2.42
N TYR A 5 5.45 -4.22 1.55
CA TYR A 5 4.29 -3.80 0.76
C TYR A 5 4.45 -4.19 -0.72
N ASN A 6 5.33 -5.14 -1.01
CA ASN A 6 5.57 -5.57 -2.39
C ASN A 6 4.30 -6.10 -3.07
N LYS A 7 3.43 -6.72 -2.31
CA LYS A 7 2.15 -7.20 -2.85
C LYS A 7 1.30 -6.05 -3.39
N LEU A 8 1.32 -4.91 -2.69
CA LEU A 8 0.60 -3.72 -3.15
C LEU A 8 1.15 -3.22 -4.49
N TRP A 9 2.48 -3.16 -4.61
CA TRP A 9 3.11 -2.70 -5.86
C TRP A 9 2.80 -3.63 -7.02
N LYS A 10 2.81 -4.94 -6.78
CA LYS A 10 2.42 -5.92 -7.79
C LYS A 10 0.96 -5.74 -8.21
N MET A 11 0.08 -5.48 -7.25
CA MET A 11 -1.33 -5.23 -7.53
C MET A 11 -1.51 -4.01 -8.44
N LEU A 12 -0.77 -2.93 -8.18
CA LEU A 12 -0.83 -1.74 -9.01
C LEU A 12 -0.38 -2.04 -10.43
N ILE A 13 0.70 -2.80 -10.59
CA ILE A 13 1.20 -3.20 -11.91
C ILE A 13 0.13 -4.00 -12.65
N ASP A 14 -0.48 -4.98 -11.97
CA ASP A 14 -1.51 -5.82 -12.56
C ASP A 14 -2.74 -5.02 -13.01
N LYS A 15 -3.04 -3.94 -12.28
CA LYS A 15 -4.17 -3.06 -12.59
C LYS A 15 -3.78 -1.90 -13.50
N ASN A 16 -2.52 -1.86 -13.93
CA ASN A 16 -2.00 -0.80 -14.79
C ASN A 16 -2.16 0.58 -14.16
N MET A 17 -1.91 0.67 -12.84
CA MET A 17 -2.02 1.89 -12.05
C MET A 17 -0.66 2.40 -11.63
N LYS A 18 -0.55 3.72 -11.53
CA LYS A 18 0.64 4.38 -10.98
C LYS A 18 0.45 4.63 -9.49
N LYS A 19 1.54 4.88 -8.77
CA LYS A 19 1.48 5.23 -7.35
C LYS A 19 0.64 6.50 -7.11
N SER A 20 0.72 7.46 -8.04
CA SER A 20 -0.09 8.68 -7.95
C SER A 20 -1.59 8.36 -8.05
N ASP A 21 -1.95 7.36 -8.85
CA ASP A 21 -3.35 6.95 -8.97
C ASP A 21 -3.84 6.35 -7.66
N LEU A 22 -3.00 5.55 -6.99
CA LEU A 22 -3.32 4.99 -5.69
C LEU A 22 -3.55 6.09 -4.67
N LYS A 23 -2.65 7.07 -4.64
CA LYS A 23 -2.75 8.21 -3.72
C LYS A 23 -4.10 8.90 -3.84
N GLU A 24 -4.52 9.21 -5.07
CA GLU A 24 -5.79 9.87 -5.33
C GLU A 24 -6.98 8.98 -4.97
N LYS A 25 -6.94 7.74 -5.40
CA LYS A 25 -8.05 6.80 -5.18
C LYS A 25 -8.26 6.50 -3.71
N ALA A 26 -7.19 6.33 -2.96
CA ALA A 26 -7.25 6.01 -1.54
C ALA A 26 -7.39 7.26 -0.66
N GLY A 27 -7.15 8.44 -1.21
CA GLY A 27 -7.20 9.69 -0.46
C GLY A 27 -6.11 9.78 0.60
N ILE A 28 -4.91 9.31 0.29
CA ILE A 28 -3.77 9.35 1.21
C ILE A 28 -2.81 10.47 0.82
N SER A 29 -1.99 10.91 1.78
CA SER A 29 -1.04 11.99 1.56
C SER A 29 0.20 11.51 0.80
N SER A 30 0.94 12.47 0.24
CA SER A 30 2.23 12.18 -0.38
C SER A 30 3.22 11.60 0.62
N ALA A 31 3.16 12.07 1.88
CA ALA A 31 4.02 11.55 2.95
C ALA A 31 3.72 10.07 3.23
N SER A 32 2.44 9.71 3.27
CA SER A 32 2.05 8.29 3.45
C SER A 32 2.52 7.43 2.29
N LEU A 33 2.38 7.93 1.07
CA LEU A 33 2.83 7.20 -0.11
C LEU A 33 4.34 6.97 -0.07
N ALA A 34 5.11 8.00 0.34
CA ALA A 34 6.57 7.89 0.47
C ALA A 34 6.96 6.84 1.52
N LYS A 35 6.25 6.81 2.64
CA LYS A 35 6.50 5.81 3.70
C LYS A 35 6.23 4.40 3.19
N LEU A 36 5.17 4.21 2.44
CA LEU A 36 4.87 2.90 1.83
C LEU A 36 6.01 2.47 0.90
N GLY A 37 6.54 3.40 0.12
CA GLY A 37 7.65 3.12 -0.80
C GLY A 37 8.94 2.71 -0.10
N LYS A 38 9.14 3.21 1.13
CA LYS A 38 10.33 2.88 1.94
C LYS A 38 10.14 1.66 2.82
N GLY A 39 8.92 1.14 2.92
CA GLY A 39 8.60 0.07 3.85
C GLY A 39 8.55 0.54 5.30
N ASP A 40 8.34 1.83 5.53
CA ASP A 40 8.21 2.42 6.87
C ASP A 40 6.86 2.10 7.49
N ASN A 41 6.76 2.37 8.79
CA ASN A 41 5.49 2.21 9.51
C ASN A 41 4.43 3.15 8.94
N ILE A 42 3.25 2.61 8.79
CA ILE A 42 2.10 3.36 8.30
C ILE A 42 0.92 3.09 9.24
N THR A 43 0.02 4.05 9.35
CA THR A 43 -1.14 3.88 10.24
C THR A 43 -2.12 2.87 9.65
N THR A 44 -2.84 2.17 10.53
CA THR A 44 -3.88 1.25 10.08
C THR A 44 -5.00 1.97 9.34
N ASP A 45 -5.24 3.25 9.67
CA ASP A 45 -6.22 4.06 8.94
C ASP A 45 -5.86 4.16 7.46
N VAL A 46 -4.59 4.45 7.16
CA VAL A 46 -4.12 4.53 5.78
C VAL A 46 -4.26 3.16 5.08
N LEU A 47 -3.90 2.09 5.77
CA LEU A 47 -4.03 0.74 5.23
C LEU A 47 -5.48 0.40 4.87
N LEU A 48 -6.42 0.78 5.74
CA LEU A 48 -7.84 0.56 5.49
C LEU A 48 -8.35 1.36 4.30
N ARG A 49 -7.87 2.59 4.14
CA ARG A 49 -8.21 3.42 2.99
C ARG A 49 -7.75 2.78 1.68
N ILE A 50 -6.55 2.21 1.70
CA ILE A 50 -6.01 1.50 0.53
C ILE A 50 -6.86 0.26 0.23
N CYS A 51 -7.16 -0.53 1.24
CA CYS A 51 -7.99 -1.74 1.07
C CYS A 51 -9.35 -1.39 0.48
N LYS A 52 -9.97 -0.33 0.98
CA LYS A 52 -11.27 0.11 0.48
C LYS A 52 -11.18 0.54 -0.98
N ALA A 53 -10.16 1.35 -1.29
CA ALA A 53 -9.96 1.86 -2.66
C ALA A 53 -9.68 0.74 -3.66
N MET A 54 -8.94 -0.26 -3.24
CA MET A 54 -8.53 -1.38 -4.10
C MET A 54 -9.46 -2.59 -4.00
N ASN A 55 -10.46 -2.50 -3.14
CA ASN A 55 -11.43 -3.57 -2.90
C ASN A 55 -10.74 -4.89 -2.55
N CYS A 56 -9.88 -4.84 -1.53
CA CYS A 56 -9.07 -5.98 -1.11
C CYS A 56 -8.91 -6.02 0.41
N HIS A 57 -8.20 -7.03 0.90
CA HIS A 57 -7.91 -7.21 2.33
C HIS A 57 -6.45 -6.86 2.62
N LEU A 58 -6.12 -6.76 3.92
CA LEU A 58 -4.76 -6.40 4.34
C LEU A 58 -3.72 -7.39 3.82
N GLU A 59 -4.00 -8.69 3.87
CA GLU A 59 -3.07 -9.72 3.39
C GLU A 59 -2.81 -9.62 1.89
N ASP A 60 -3.62 -8.88 1.16
CA ASP A 60 -3.42 -8.69 -0.29
C ASP A 60 -2.41 -7.61 -0.60
N ILE A 61 -2.09 -6.74 0.37
CA ILE A 61 -1.22 -5.58 0.14
C ILE A 61 0.04 -5.59 1.00
N MET A 62 0.10 -6.41 2.02
CA MET A 62 1.24 -6.43 2.93
C MET A 62 1.49 -7.83 3.47
N GLU A 63 2.71 -8.05 3.93
CA GLU A 63 3.10 -9.31 4.56
C GLU A 63 4.32 -9.08 5.44
N THR A 64 4.57 -10.03 6.34
CA THR A 64 5.80 -10.04 7.12
C THR A 64 6.85 -10.83 6.35
N VAL A 65 8.10 -10.35 6.38
CA VAL A 65 9.22 -11.06 5.76
C VAL A 65 10.35 -11.16 6.76
N GLU A 66 11.12 -12.24 6.68
CA GLU A 66 12.31 -12.41 7.49
C GLU A 66 13.48 -11.62 6.87
N ASP A 67 14.34 -11.13 7.74
CA ASP A 67 15.54 -10.40 7.30
C ASP A 67 16.63 -11.35 6.79
#